data_280b804bda1950c78cda401d5a278f86
#
_entry.id   280b804bda1950c78cda401d5a278f86
#
_cell.length_a   1.000
_cell.length_b   1.000
_cell.length_c   1.000
_cell.angle_alpha   90.00
_cell.angle_beta   90.00
_cell.angle_gamma   90.00
#
_symmetry.space_group_name_H-M   'P 1'
#
loop_
_entity.id
_entity.type
_entity.pdbx_description
1 polymer ?
#
loop_
_entity_poly.entity_id
_entity_poly.type
_entity_poly.pdbx_seq_one_letter_code
_entity_poly.pdbx_strand_id
1 'polypeptide(L)'
;MEGYVSVKALAYRKNQFYATTSFQSEIPVPYFSWKEYKIQHHAVDFQKAIKGASFLANNCATTNKRENFVSELIDETKLRVDSLSSCVNNAEPPPGADMNNKTAVMAQYLFHLAFENSNVDDYITEKLWGALESGSLPVYLGAKNIKERVPANSIIVAEDFDSPKDLAEYLIRLTNDKTLYESYHTWRYQPIDTAFADQYEFTNTHSTCRICKWVYAKRHGLGWNHTKQEVIKPYIGHKTCRNKMGLIGHPFKEYWLPS
;
A
#
# COMPACT_ATOMS: atom_id res chain seq x y z
N MET A 1 -14.82 -6.44 -8.53
CA MET A 1 -14.01 -5.99 -9.69
C MET A 1 -13.54 -4.58 -9.37
N GLU A 2 -12.33 -4.44 -8.87
CA GLU A 2 -11.70 -3.13 -8.71
C GLU A 2 -11.35 -2.65 -10.11
N GLY A 3 -12.06 -1.61 -10.57
CA GLY A 3 -11.81 -1.06 -11.90
C GLY A 3 -10.53 -0.24 -11.90
N TYR A 4 -9.49 -0.75 -12.51
CA TYR A 4 -8.25 0.00 -12.81
C TYR A 4 -8.54 1.04 -13.89
N VAL A 5 -9.13 2.15 -13.50
CA VAL A 5 -9.45 3.22 -14.46
C VAL A 5 -8.48 4.37 -14.23
N SER A 6 -7.69 4.67 -15.24
CA SER A 6 -6.86 5.88 -15.24
C SER A 6 -7.74 7.12 -15.05
N VAL A 7 -7.37 8.02 -14.15
CA VAL A 7 -8.09 9.30 -13.92
C VAL A 7 -8.25 10.09 -15.22
N LYS A 8 -7.27 9.99 -16.14
CA LYS A 8 -7.36 10.61 -17.47
C LYS A 8 -8.53 10.05 -18.30
N ALA A 9 -8.85 8.75 -18.19
CA ALA A 9 -9.99 8.15 -18.91
C ALA A 9 -11.35 8.55 -18.31
N LEU A 10 -11.38 9.00 -17.06
CA LEU A 10 -12.59 9.43 -16.36
C LEU A 10 -12.92 10.91 -16.60
N ALA A 11 -11.97 11.73 -17.03
CA ALA A 11 -12.11 13.19 -17.20
C ALA A 11 -13.16 13.60 -18.27
N TYR A 12 -13.67 12.68 -19.07
CA TYR A 12 -14.66 12.98 -20.11
C TYR A 12 -16.12 13.02 -19.64
N ARG A 13 -16.40 12.70 -18.37
CA ARG A 13 -17.78 12.74 -17.85
C ARG A 13 -18.01 14.06 -17.10
N LYS A 14 -18.67 15.01 -17.75
CA LYS A 14 -19.13 16.28 -17.12
C LYS A 14 -19.94 15.98 -15.86
N ASN A 15 -19.65 16.68 -14.76
CA ASN A 15 -20.37 16.67 -13.49
C ASN A 15 -20.17 15.44 -12.57
N GLN A 16 -19.09 14.69 -12.73
CA GLN A 16 -18.71 13.63 -11.77
C GLN A 16 -17.43 14.04 -11.03
N PHE A 17 -17.34 13.69 -9.75
CA PHE A 17 -16.09 13.72 -9.00
C PHE A 17 -15.54 12.29 -8.86
N TYR A 18 -14.26 12.19 -8.66
CA TYR A 18 -13.59 10.90 -8.55
C TYR A 18 -12.94 10.76 -7.18
N ALA A 19 -13.27 9.65 -6.51
CA ALA A 19 -12.62 9.19 -5.30
C ALA A 19 -11.94 7.87 -5.64
N THR A 20 -10.64 7.92 -5.88
CA THR A 20 -9.83 6.76 -6.33
C THR A 20 -8.51 6.69 -5.57
N THR A 21 -7.74 5.65 -5.80
CA THR A 21 -6.38 5.52 -5.23
C THR A 21 -5.43 6.60 -5.72
N SER A 22 -5.67 7.19 -6.90
CA SER A 22 -4.81 8.22 -7.46
C SER A 22 -4.82 9.50 -6.62
N PHE A 23 -3.61 9.99 -6.32
CA PHE A 23 -3.43 11.30 -5.67
C PHE A 23 -3.88 12.48 -6.54
N GLN A 24 -4.14 12.26 -7.83
CA GLN A 24 -4.70 13.28 -8.74
C GLN A 24 -6.23 13.33 -8.72
N SER A 25 -6.92 12.37 -8.09
CA SER A 25 -8.37 12.42 -7.94
C SER A 25 -8.81 13.54 -7.01
N GLU A 26 -10.03 14.03 -7.12
CA GLU A 26 -10.57 15.08 -6.23
C GLU A 26 -10.51 14.63 -4.77
N ILE A 27 -10.75 13.35 -4.52
CA ILE A 27 -10.64 12.74 -3.20
C ILE A 27 -9.74 11.50 -3.31
N PRO A 28 -8.44 11.62 -3.07
CA PRO A 28 -7.56 10.45 -3.01
C PRO A 28 -7.99 9.49 -1.90
N VAL A 29 -8.09 8.21 -2.23
CA VAL A 29 -8.43 7.12 -1.30
C VAL A 29 -7.34 6.06 -1.40
N PRO A 30 -6.09 6.34 -0.98
CA PRO A 30 -5.04 5.35 -0.97
C PRO A 30 -5.37 4.24 0.03
N TYR A 31 -4.79 3.07 -0.17
CA TYR A 31 -4.88 1.97 0.79
C TYR A 31 -4.15 2.25 2.10
N PHE A 32 -3.15 3.13 2.09
CA PHE A 32 -2.43 3.51 3.30
C PHE A 32 -3.21 4.52 4.15
N SER A 33 -3.21 4.25 5.44
CA SER A 33 -3.64 5.19 6.47
C SER A 33 -2.75 5.04 7.71
N TRP A 34 -2.34 6.16 8.30
CA TRP A 34 -1.60 6.17 9.57
C TRP A 34 -2.36 5.50 10.73
N LYS A 35 -3.68 5.34 10.61
CA LYS A 35 -4.51 4.66 11.61
C LYS A 35 -4.55 3.16 11.45
N GLU A 36 -4.36 2.69 10.22
CA GLU A 36 -4.47 1.28 9.86
C GLU A 36 -3.12 0.57 9.89
N TYR A 37 -2.06 1.23 9.41
CA TYR A 37 -0.74 0.61 9.27
C TYR A 37 0.31 1.26 10.17
N LYS A 38 0.92 0.47 11.04
CA LYS A 38 2.02 0.89 11.90
C LYS A 38 3.36 0.50 11.27
N ILE A 39 3.72 1.16 10.18
CA ILE A 39 4.88 0.79 9.38
C ILE A 39 6.23 1.04 10.07
N GLN A 40 6.31 1.93 11.07
CA GLN A 40 7.50 2.10 11.93
C GLN A 40 7.56 1.02 13.01
N HIS A 41 7.55 -0.23 12.60
CA HIS A 41 7.71 -1.39 13.45
C HIS A 41 9.13 -1.95 13.35
N HIS A 42 9.54 -2.77 14.32
CA HIS A 42 10.84 -3.42 14.24
C HIS A 42 10.93 -4.30 12.98
N ALA A 43 12.12 -4.32 12.37
CA ALA A 43 12.42 -5.30 11.34
C ALA A 43 12.35 -6.72 11.90
N VAL A 44 12.08 -7.70 11.04
CA VAL A 44 12.20 -9.10 11.41
C VAL A 44 13.62 -9.43 11.88
N ASP A 45 13.75 -10.36 12.80
CA ASP A 45 15.06 -10.81 13.30
C ASP A 45 15.80 -11.55 12.18
N PHE A 46 16.86 -10.95 11.68
CA PHE A 46 17.66 -11.49 10.57
C PHE A 46 18.16 -12.91 10.82
N GLN A 47 18.43 -13.27 12.08
CA GLN A 47 18.95 -14.61 12.42
C GLN A 47 17.86 -15.67 12.49
N LYS A 48 16.63 -15.27 12.85
CA LYS A 48 15.50 -16.18 13.07
C LYS A 48 14.61 -16.32 11.85
N ALA A 49 14.53 -15.25 11.05
CA ALA A 49 13.66 -15.24 9.88
C ALA A 49 14.13 -16.24 8.81
N ILE A 50 13.17 -16.78 8.08
CA ILE A 50 13.42 -17.64 6.91
C ILE A 50 14.19 -16.80 5.88
N LYS A 51 15.36 -17.30 5.48
CA LYS A 51 16.24 -16.65 4.48
C LYS A 51 15.67 -16.87 3.07
N GLY A 52 14.62 -16.16 2.76
CA GLY A 52 13.88 -16.26 1.52
C GLY A 52 12.74 -15.25 1.45
N ALA A 53 11.91 -15.38 0.44
CA ALA A 53 10.75 -14.53 0.21
C ALA A 53 9.45 -15.31 0.37
N SER A 54 8.43 -14.71 0.99
CA SER A 54 7.06 -15.21 0.94
C SER A 54 6.27 -14.52 -0.19
N PHE A 55 5.32 -15.25 -0.78
CA PHE A 55 4.35 -14.71 -1.72
C PHE A 55 2.94 -15.15 -1.33
N LEU A 56 2.01 -14.19 -1.27
CA LEU A 56 0.62 -14.42 -0.84
C LEU A 56 -0.35 -13.87 -1.89
N ALA A 57 -0.77 -14.69 -2.83
CA ALA A 57 -1.71 -14.30 -3.86
C ALA A 57 -2.63 -15.45 -4.26
N ASN A 58 -3.92 -15.14 -4.46
CA ASN A 58 -4.88 -16.11 -5.00
C ASN A 58 -5.18 -15.85 -6.50
N ASN A 59 -5.00 -14.61 -6.97
CA ASN A 59 -5.23 -14.27 -8.37
C ASN A 59 -3.98 -14.53 -9.21
N CYS A 60 -4.07 -15.48 -10.14
CA CYS A 60 -3.03 -15.87 -11.10
C CYS A 60 -3.34 -15.40 -12.54
N ALA A 61 -4.23 -14.42 -12.71
CA ALA A 61 -4.54 -13.85 -14.03
C ALA A 61 -4.50 -12.33 -13.91
N THR A 62 -3.29 -11.78 -13.73
CA THR A 62 -3.09 -10.36 -13.50
C THR A 62 -2.68 -9.63 -14.78
N THR A 63 -2.95 -8.32 -14.86
CA THR A 63 -2.65 -7.55 -16.05
C THR A 63 -1.15 -7.38 -16.29
N ASN A 64 -0.35 -7.38 -15.22
CA ASN A 64 1.11 -7.27 -15.28
C ASN A 64 1.83 -8.64 -15.27
N LYS A 65 1.07 -9.74 -15.25
CA LYS A 65 1.61 -11.12 -15.28
C LYS A 65 2.65 -11.41 -14.19
N ARG A 66 2.44 -10.84 -12.99
CA ARG A 66 3.34 -11.06 -11.85
C ARG A 66 3.54 -12.54 -11.52
N GLU A 67 2.54 -13.38 -11.81
CA GLU A 67 2.60 -14.83 -11.64
C GLU A 67 3.72 -15.46 -12.44
N ASN A 68 3.99 -14.98 -13.66
CA ASN A 68 5.10 -15.49 -14.49
C ASN A 68 6.45 -15.09 -13.85
N PHE A 69 6.56 -13.85 -13.36
CA PHE A 69 7.77 -13.39 -12.67
C PHE A 69 8.06 -14.22 -11.41
N VAL A 70 7.02 -14.55 -10.64
CA VAL A 70 7.17 -15.41 -9.44
C VAL A 70 7.54 -16.83 -9.82
N SER A 71 6.93 -17.42 -10.87
CA SER A 71 7.30 -18.74 -11.38
C SER A 71 8.78 -18.77 -11.79
N GLU A 72 9.26 -17.77 -12.51
CA GLU A 72 10.65 -17.67 -12.91
C GLU A 72 11.60 -17.59 -11.70
N LEU A 73 11.24 -16.79 -10.67
CA LEU A 73 12.01 -16.75 -9.43
C LEU A 73 12.10 -18.13 -8.75
N ILE A 74 11.00 -18.91 -8.76
CA ILE A 74 10.93 -20.24 -8.14
C ILE A 74 11.73 -21.26 -8.95
N ASP A 75 11.51 -21.32 -10.26
CA ASP A 75 11.94 -22.41 -11.12
C ASP A 75 13.38 -22.23 -11.63
N GLU A 76 13.81 -20.98 -11.82
CA GLU A 76 15.06 -20.67 -12.52
C GLU A 76 16.16 -20.10 -11.62
N THR A 77 15.85 -19.88 -10.32
CA THR A 77 16.83 -19.28 -9.41
C THR A 77 17.10 -20.16 -8.18
N LYS A 78 18.15 -19.80 -7.41
CA LYS A 78 18.46 -20.42 -6.11
C LYS A 78 17.84 -19.69 -4.93
N LEU A 79 17.07 -18.63 -5.17
CA LEU A 79 16.37 -17.93 -4.11
C LEU A 79 15.23 -18.82 -3.60
N ARG A 80 15.15 -18.97 -2.28
CA ARG A 80 13.97 -19.59 -1.69
C ARG A 80 12.78 -18.64 -1.81
N VAL A 81 11.75 -19.04 -2.54
CA VAL A 81 10.47 -18.35 -2.64
C VAL A 81 9.36 -19.33 -2.26
N ASP A 82 8.67 -19.04 -1.16
CA ASP A 82 7.54 -19.82 -0.69
C ASP A 82 6.24 -19.12 -1.10
N SER A 83 5.57 -19.63 -2.13
CA SER A 83 4.22 -19.19 -2.51
C SER A 83 3.19 -20.00 -1.73
N LEU A 84 2.54 -19.35 -0.76
CA LEU A 84 1.73 -19.99 0.28
C LEU A 84 0.22 -19.95 0.01
N SER A 85 -0.20 -19.32 -1.08
CA SER A 85 -1.60 -19.20 -1.49
C SER A 85 -1.84 -19.95 -2.80
N SER A 86 -3.05 -19.88 -3.36
CA SER A 86 -3.41 -20.70 -4.53
C SER A 86 -2.66 -20.32 -5.82
N CYS A 87 -2.13 -19.09 -5.93
CA CYS A 87 -1.38 -18.69 -7.11
C CYS A 87 0.07 -19.17 -7.01
N VAL A 88 0.52 -19.97 -7.98
CA VAL A 88 1.88 -20.53 -8.07
C VAL A 88 2.30 -21.25 -6.77
N ASN A 89 1.35 -21.93 -6.13
CA ASN A 89 1.59 -22.61 -4.85
C ASN A 89 2.71 -23.66 -4.98
N ASN A 90 3.73 -23.54 -4.14
CA ASN A 90 4.88 -24.46 -4.10
C ASN A 90 5.32 -24.86 -2.69
N ALA A 91 4.68 -24.29 -1.66
CA ALA A 91 5.06 -24.55 -0.28
C ALA A 91 3.86 -24.53 0.67
N GLU A 92 3.98 -25.28 1.75
CA GLU A 92 3.06 -25.22 2.88
C GLU A 92 3.43 -24.03 3.80
N PRO A 93 2.45 -23.43 4.48
CA PRO A 93 2.72 -22.39 5.47
C PRO A 93 3.68 -22.91 6.56
N PRO A 94 4.53 -22.02 7.10
CA PRO A 94 5.40 -22.39 8.21
C PRO A 94 4.61 -22.96 9.40
N PRO A 95 5.18 -23.90 10.16
CA PRO A 95 4.48 -24.51 11.30
C PRO A 95 3.91 -23.49 12.27
N GLY A 96 2.61 -23.62 12.58
CA GLY A 96 1.91 -22.69 13.47
C GLY A 96 1.49 -21.36 12.86
N ALA A 97 1.70 -21.15 11.56
CA ALA A 97 1.26 -19.94 10.87
C ALA A 97 -0.27 -19.91 10.72
N ASP A 98 -0.88 -18.81 11.15
CA ASP A 98 -2.29 -18.52 10.85
C ASP A 98 -2.38 -17.74 9.54
N MET A 99 -2.88 -18.38 8.48
CA MET A 99 -3.05 -17.76 7.16
C MET A 99 -4.08 -16.64 7.13
N ASN A 100 -4.91 -16.49 8.17
CA ASN A 100 -5.79 -15.33 8.32
C ASN A 100 -5.01 -14.09 8.80
N ASN A 101 -3.88 -14.29 9.46
CA ASN A 101 -2.98 -13.22 9.88
C ASN A 101 -1.78 -13.11 8.92
N LYS A 102 -2.02 -12.55 7.75
CA LYS A 102 -1.00 -12.42 6.70
C LYS A 102 0.26 -11.68 7.16
N THR A 103 0.10 -10.64 7.98
CA THR A 103 1.23 -9.87 8.53
C THR A 103 2.13 -10.75 9.39
N ALA A 104 1.56 -11.63 10.23
CA ALA A 104 2.35 -12.58 11.01
C ALA A 104 3.04 -13.64 10.14
N VAL A 105 2.45 -14.05 9.03
CA VAL A 105 3.09 -14.94 8.05
C VAL A 105 4.27 -14.25 7.39
N MET A 106 4.08 -13.03 6.88
CA MET A 106 5.15 -12.23 6.27
C MET A 106 6.32 -12.01 7.22
N ALA A 107 6.03 -11.77 8.51
CA ALA A 107 7.04 -11.55 9.56
C ALA A 107 7.98 -12.76 9.81
N GLN A 108 7.69 -13.93 9.24
CA GLN A 108 8.56 -15.09 9.34
C GLN A 108 9.66 -15.13 8.28
N TYR A 109 9.62 -14.24 7.28
CA TYR A 109 10.54 -14.19 6.15
C TYR A 109 11.36 -12.90 6.14
N LEU A 110 12.59 -12.97 5.61
CA LEU A 110 13.37 -11.76 5.35
C LEU A 110 12.69 -10.86 4.32
N PHE A 111 12.10 -11.46 3.27
CA PHE A 111 11.45 -10.73 2.20
C PHE A 111 9.99 -11.13 2.04
N HIS A 112 9.19 -10.19 1.52
CA HIS A 112 7.86 -10.46 1.00
C HIS A 112 7.72 -9.91 -0.42
N LEU A 113 7.26 -10.73 -1.36
CA LEU A 113 6.97 -10.29 -2.72
C LEU A 113 5.64 -9.53 -2.74
N ALA A 114 5.72 -8.21 -2.55
CA ALA A 114 4.59 -7.29 -2.56
C ALA A 114 4.24 -6.90 -4.01
N PHE A 115 3.84 -7.89 -4.80
CA PHE A 115 3.55 -7.71 -6.23
C PHE A 115 2.08 -7.39 -6.45
N GLU A 116 1.82 -6.24 -7.04
CA GLU A 116 0.47 -5.77 -7.34
C GLU A 116 -0.14 -6.49 -8.55
N ASN A 117 -1.45 -6.36 -8.72
CA ASN A 117 -2.17 -6.94 -9.86
C ASN A 117 -2.00 -6.11 -11.14
N SER A 118 -1.47 -4.90 -11.02
CA SER A 118 -1.35 -3.93 -12.12
C SER A 118 -0.29 -2.89 -11.80
N ASN A 119 0.35 -2.31 -12.83
CA ASN A 119 1.39 -1.27 -12.70
C ASN A 119 0.83 0.15 -12.88
N VAL A 120 -0.40 0.40 -12.43
CA VAL A 120 -1.01 1.74 -12.47
C VAL A 120 -0.44 2.60 -11.36
N ASP A 121 -0.11 3.86 -11.67
CA ASP A 121 0.37 4.83 -10.70
C ASP A 121 -0.60 4.98 -9.52
N ASP A 122 -0.05 5.13 -8.32
CA ASP A 122 -0.77 5.23 -7.05
C ASP A 122 -1.59 3.97 -6.65
N TYR A 123 -1.56 2.90 -7.44
CA TYR A 123 -2.17 1.64 -7.07
C TYR A 123 -1.22 0.81 -6.19
N ILE A 124 -1.22 1.14 -4.92
CA ILE A 124 -0.36 0.54 -3.89
C ILE A 124 -1.27 0.01 -2.80
N THR A 125 -1.33 -1.31 -2.65
CA THR A 125 -2.36 -1.96 -1.83
C THR A 125 -1.80 -2.51 -0.51
N GLU A 126 -2.64 -3.22 0.22
CA GLU A 126 -2.31 -3.91 1.47
C GLU A 126 -1.09 -4.84 1.35
N LYS A 127 -0.72 -5.26 0.14
CA LYS A 127 0.44 -6.14 -0.08
C LYS A 127 1.73 -5.48 0.36
N LEU A 128 1.92 -4.22 -0.04
CA LEU A 128 3.08 -3.45 0.37
C LEU A 128 2.99 -3.01 1.83
N TRP A 129 1.86 -2.43 2.20
CA TRP A 129 1.70 -1.85 3.54
C TRP A 129 1.73 -2.91 4.64
N GLY A 130 1.13 -4.09 4.37
CA GLY A 130 1.23 -5.25 5.25
C GLY A 130 2.64 -5.79 5.38
N ALA A 131 3.43 -5.80 4.30
CA ALA A 131 4.83 -6.21 4.34
C ALA A 131 5.68 -5.21 5.16
N LEU A 132 5.48 -3.90 4.97
CA LEU A 132 6.15 -2.89 5.80
C LEU A 132 5.76 -3.02 7.27
N GLU A 133 4.49 -3.24 7.60
CA GLU A 133 4.01 -3.44 8.95
C GLU A 133 4.55 -4.73 9.58
N SER A 134 4.72 -5.80 8.80
CA SER A 134 5.26 -7.08 9.30
C SER A 134 6.73 -7.01 9.74
N GLY A 135 7.46 -6.00 9.26
CA GLY A 135 8.91 -5.89 9.44
C GLY A 135 9.73 -6.67 8.41
N SER A 136 9.12 -7.46 7.53
CA SER A 136 9.77 -8.06 6.38
C SER A 136 10.17 -6.98 5.35
N LEU A 137 11.25 -7.18 4.61
CA LEU A 137 11.65 -6.26 3.55
C LEU A 137 10.81 -6.51 2.30
N PRO A 138 9.98 -5.53 1.86
CA PRO A 138 9.18 -5.71 0.65
C PRO A 138 10.05 -5.71 -0.60
N VAL A 139 9.83 -6.69 -1.48
CA VAL A 139 10.23 -6.65 -2.88
C VAL A 139 8.98 -6.27 -3.67
N TYR A 140 9.01 -5.14 -4.35
CA TYR A 140 7.81 -4.52 -4.93
C TYR A 140 7.80 -4.61 -6.46
N LEU A 141 6.64 -4.99 -7.01
CA LEU A 141 6.31 -4.89 -8.44
C LEU A 141 4.91 -4.26 -8.56
N GLY A 142 4.78 -3.13 -9.24
CA GLY A 142 3.49 -2.45 -9.35
C GLY A 142 3.57 -1.02 -9.86
N ALA A 143 3.05 -0.06 -9.11
CA ALA A 143 3.01 1.35 -9.48
C ALA A 143 4.40 1.91 -9.80
N LYS A 144 4.56 2.55 -10.97
CA LYS A 144 5.85 3.10 -11.41
C LYS A 144 6.35 4.25 -10.53
N ASN A 145 5.43 4.97 -9.92
CA ASN A 145 5.75 6.09 -9.02
C ASN A 145 5.98 5.65 -7.56
N ILE A 146 6.21 4.38 -7.31
CA ILE A 146 6.34 3.81 -5.95
C ILE A 146 7.40 4.52 -5.10
N LYS A 147 8.54 4.91 -5.67
CA LYS A 147 9.64 5.55 -4.94
C LYS A 147 9.24 6.91 -4.34
N GLU A 148 8.20 7.55 -4.90
CA GLU A 148 7.62 8.79 -4.38
C GLU A 148 6.60 8.56 -3.26
N ARG A 149 6.17 7.31 -3.06
CA ARG A 149 5.03 6.93 -2.22
C ARG A 149 5.40 6.17 -0.94
N VAL A 150 6.67 5.88 -0.74
CA VAL A 150 7.18 5.12 0.40
C VAL A 150 8.37 5.83 1.05
N PRO A 151 8.70 5.52 2.31
CA PRO A 151 9.93 6.03 2.91
C PRO A 151 11.15 5.61 2.08
N ALA A 152 12.14 6.48 1.98
CA ALA A 152 13.37 6.20 1.24
C ALA A 152 14.05 4.92 1.77
N ASN A 153 14.57 4.11 0.86
CA ASN A 153 15.26 2.85 1.17
C ASN A 153 14.42 1.84 1.98
N SER A 154 13.09 1.89 1.88
CA SER A 154 12.21 0.98 2.62
C SER A 154 11.81 -0.28 1.84
N ILE A 155 12.10 -0.33 0.55
CA ILE A 155 11.71 -1.41 -0.36
C ILE A 155 12.81 -1.71 -1.39
N ILE A 156 12.72 -2.88 -2.01
CA ILE A 156 13.44 -3.22 -3.23
C ILE A 156 12.44 -3.21 -4.39
N VAL A 157 12.74 -2.48 -5.47
CA VAL A 157 11.85 -2.45 -6.66
C VAL A 157 12.33 -3.50 -7.64
N ALA A 158 11.46 -4.45 -7.97
CA ALA A 158 11.80 -5.56 -8.87
C ALA A 158 12.15 -5.09 -10.29
N GLU A 159 11.52 -4.01 -10.75
CA GLU A 159 11.78 -3.41 -12.08
C GLU A 159 13.10 -2.62 -12.16
N ASP A 160 13.83 -2.45 -11.05
CA ASP A 160 15.20 -1.88 -11.07
C ASP A 160 16.25 -2.91 -11.52
N PHE A 161 15.88 -4.17 -11.73
CA PHE A 161 16.75 -5.26 -12.15
C PHE A 161 16.44 -5.67 -13.59
N ASP A 162 17.47 -6.05 -14.35
CA ASP A 162 17.31 -6.43 -15.75
C ASP A 162 16.53 -7.74 -15.93
N SER A 163 16.57 -8.61 -14.92
CA SER A 163 15.85 -9.91 -14.94
C SER A 163 15.47 -10.39 -13.54
N PRO A 164 14.49 -11.32 -13.41
CA PRO A 164 14.23 -12.02 -12.16
C PRO A 164 15.45 -12.69 -11.56
N LYS A 165 16.37 -13.17 -12.39
CA LYS A 165 17.63 -13.79 -11.97
C LYS A 165 18.54 -12.78 -11.27
N ASP A 166 18.71 -11.56 -11.82
CA ASP A 166 19.55 -10.52 -11.21
C ASP A 166 18.95 -10.07 -9.87
N LEU A 167 17.64 -9.93 -9.81
CA LEU A 167 16.94 -9.69 -8.54
C LEU A 167 17.22 -10.81 -7.53
N ALA A 168 17.08 -12.07 -7.94
CA ALA A 168 17.31 -13.20 -7.06
C ALA A 168 18.75 -13.27 -6.54
N GLU A 169 19.75 -13.01 -7.38
CA GLU A 169 21.15 -12.94 -6.98
C GLU A 169 21.37 -11.83 -5.94
N TYR A 170 20.74 -10.67 -6.13
CA TYR A 170 20.79 -9.58 -5.16
C TYR A 170 20.14 -9.97 -3.83
N LEU A 171 18.96 -10.58 -3.84
CA LEU A 171 18.26 -11.02 -2.63
C LEU A 171 19.07 -12.11 -1.90
N ILE A 172 19.68 -13.07 -2.62
CA ILE A 172 20.58 -14.07 -2.05
C ILE A 172 21.79 -13.40 -1.36
N ARG A 173 22.36 -12.36 -1.97
CA ARG A 173 23.42 -11.58 -1.33
C ARG A 173 22.94 -10.97 -0.02
N LEU A 174 21.75 -10.38 0.01
CA LEU A 174 21.13 -9.80 1.21
C LEU A 174 20.91 -10.85 2.31
N THR A 175 20.58 -12.11 1.97
CA THR A 175 20.43 -13.18 2.99
C THR A 175 21.73 -13.53 3.70
N ASN A 176 22.88 -13.15 3.12
CA ASN A 176 24.21 -13.44 3.64
C ASN A 176 24.92 -12.18 4.18
N ASP A 177 24.39 -11.01 3.94
CA ASP A 177 24.93 -9.72 4.40
C ASP A 177 23.92 -9.00 5.30
N LYS A 178 24.02 -9.26 6.60
CA LYS A 178 23.16 -8.63 7.61
C LYS A 178 23.22 -7.10 7.56
N THR A 179 24.41 -6.53 7.42
CA THR A 179 24.59 -5.09 7.42
C THR A 179 23.87 -4.45 6.23
N LEU A 180 24.01 -5.05 5.05
CA LEU A 180 23.34 -4.59 3.85
C LEU A 180 21.81 -4.76 3.96
N TYR A 181 21.33 -5.88 4.51
CA TYR A 181 19.91 -6.09 4.77
C TYR A 181 19.35 -5.05 5.76
N GLU A 182 20.02 -4.83 6.89
CA GLU A 182 19.58 -3.88 7.92
C GLU A 182 19.61 -2.42 7.42
N SER A 183 20.42 -2.09 6.40
CA SER A 183 20.43 -0.75 5.81
C SER A 183 19.07 -0.35 5.22
N TYR A 184 18.27 -1.31 4.73
CA TYR A 184 16.90 -1.10 4.25
C TYR A 184 15.89 -0.84 5.37
N HIS A 185 16.29 -1.04 6.63
CA HIS A 185 15.41 -0.87 7.79
C HIS A 185 15.79 0.35 8.64
N THR A 186 16.85 1.09 8.30
CA THR A 186 17.34 2.23 9.09
C THR A 186 16.28 3.32 9.27
N TRP A 187 15.44 3.55 8.25
CA TRP A 187 14.35 4.52 8.30
C TRP A 187 13.33 4.24 9.43
N ARG A 188 13.19 2.99 9.87
CA ARG A 188 12.26 2.58 10.94
C ARG A 188 12.62 3.16 12.29
N TYR A 189 13.91 3.44 12.51
CA TYR A 189 14.48 3.90 13.78
C TYR A 189 14.80 5.39 13.78
N GLN A 190 14.42 6.09 12.73
CA GLN A 190 14.60 7.54 12.56
C GLN A 190 13.23 8.24 12.54
N PRO A 191 13.19 9.56 12.79
CA PRO A 191 11.98 10.33 12.51
C PRO A 191 11.54 10.09 11.06
N ILE A 192 10.23 9.89 10.88
CA ILE A 192 9.67 9.69 9.54
C ILE A 192 9.98 10.92 8.67
N ASP A 193 10.34 10.67 7.42
CA ASP A 193 10.53 11.74 6.44
C ASP A 193 9.27 12.60 6.35
N THR A 194 9.43 13.93 6.47
CA THR A 194 8.31 14.87 6.48
C THR A 194 7.56 14.87 5.17
N ALA A 195 8.24 14.71 4.03
CA ALA A 195 7.58 14.67 2.73
C ALA A 195 6.66 13.45 2.61
N PHE A 196 7.11 12.29 3.10
CA PHE A 196 6.27 11.11 3.17
C PHE A 196 5.12 11.29 4.18
N ALA A 197 5.39 11.84 5.37
CA ALA A 197 4.37 12.06 6.39
C ALA A 197 3.27 13.00 5.90
N ASP A 198 3.65 14.14 5.34
CA ASP A 198 2.74 15.17 4.83
C ASP A 198 1.88 14.67 3.67
N GLN A 199 2.47 13.83 2.80
CA GLN A 199 1.76 13.26 1.65
C GLN A 199 0.53 12.43 2.08
N TYR A 200 0.59 11.78 3.24
CA TYR A 200 -0.48 10.95 3.77
C TYR A 200 -1.21 11.56 4.97
N GLU A 201 -0.93 12.80 5.36
CA GLU A 201 -1.57 13.45 6.51
C GLU A 201 -3.10 13.41 6.44
N PHE A 202 -3.66 13.64 5.25
CA PHE A 202 -5.11 13.64 5.04
C PHE A 202 -5.77 12.30 5.34
N THR A 203 -5.04 11.17 5.32
CA THR A 203 -5.58 9.84 5.62
C THR A 203 -5.98 9.67 7.09
N ASN A 204 -5.54 10.57 7.97
CA ASN A 204 -6.02 10.68 9.33
C ASN A 204 -7.53 11.00 9.42
N THR A 205 -8.11 11.51 8.32
CA THR A 205 -9.55 11.71 8.17
C THR A 205 -10.11 10.68 7.21
N HIS A 206 -11.08 9.88 7.65
CA HIS A 206 -11.71 8.85 6.82
C HIS A 206 -12.22 9.41 5.48
N SER A 207 -12.09 8.63 4.41
CA SER A 207 -12.45 9.05 3.04
C SER A 207 -13.89 9.55 2.92
N THR A 208 -14.84 8.89 3.57
CA THR A 208 -16.26 9.32 3.59
C THR A 208 -16.41 10.73 4.16
N CYS A 209 -15.69 11.06 5.24
CA CYS A 209 -15.73 12.42 5.80
C CYS A 209 -15.12 13.45 4.86
N ARG A 210 -14.05 13.10 4.14
CA ARG A 210 -13.43 13.97 3.14
C ARG A 210 -14.36 14.21 1.96
N ILE A 211 -15.07 13.17 1.49
CA ILE A 211 -16.11 13.28 0.47
C ILE A 211 -17.21 14.25 0.93
N CYS A 212 -17.73 14.09 2.15
CA CYS A 212 -18.76 14.98 2.71
C CYS A 212 -18.29 16.44 2.76
N LYS A 213 -17.08 16.69 3.25
CA LYS A 213 -16.48 18.05 3.30
C LYS A 213 -16.35 18.65 1.89
N TRP A 214 -15.90 17.85 0.93
CA TRP A 214 -15.74 18.30 -0.45
C TRP A 214 -17.09 18.67 -1.09
N VAL A 215 -18.10 17.81 -0.95
CA VAL A 215 -19.46 18.06 -1.46
C VAL A 215 -20.03 19.34 -0.83
N TYR A 216 -19.85 19.51 0.47
CA TYR A 216 -20.25 20.73 1.16
C TYR A 216 -19.56 21.97 0.58
N ALA A 217 -18.24 21.93 0.44
CA ALA A 217 -17.48 23.03 -0.14
C ALA A 217 -17.99 23.41 -1.55
N LYS A 218 -18.22 22.42 -2.40
CA LYS A 218 -18.73 22.64 -3.75
C LYS A 218 -20.13 23.26 -3.77
N ARG A 219 -21.04 22.79 -2.91
CA ARG A 219 -22.42 23.34 -2.83
C ARG A 219 -22.47 24.78 -2.35
N HIS A 220 -21.57 25.16 -1.46
CA HIS A 220 -21.53 26.48 -0.87
C HIS A 220 -20.50 27.42 -1.51
N GLY A 221 -19.91 27.04 -2.64
CA GLY A 221 -18.93 27.89 -3.33
C GLY A 221 -17.66 28.14 -2.52
N LEU A 222 -17.30 27.23 -1.59
CA LEU A 222 -16.11 27.34 -0.75
C LEU A 222 -14.89 26.76 -1.48
N GLY A 223 -13.70 27.29 -1.13
CA GLY A 223 -12.44 26.75 -1.62
C GLY A 223 -12.13 25.36 -1.04
N TRP A 224 -11.36 24.58 -1.78
CA TRP A 224 -10.90 23.25 -1.38
C TRP A 224 -9.38 23.15 -1.46
N ASN A 225 -8.74 22.75 -0.35
CA ASN A 225 -7.32 22.41 -0.34
C ASN A 225 -7.17 20.94 -0.72
N HIS A 226 -6.72 20.69 -1.93
CA HIS A 226 -6.58 19.34 -2.46
C HIS A 226 -5.53 18.51 -1.70
N THR A 227 -4.40 19.10 -1.35
CA THR A 227 -3.31 18.41 -0.63
C THR A 227 -3.73 18.00 0.78
N LYS A 228 -4.37 18.90 1.52
CA LYS A 228 -4.84 18.63 2.89
C LYS A 228 -6.21 17.97 2.95
N GLN A 229 -6.92 17.91 1.82
CA GLN A 229 -8.29 17.40 1.73
C GLN A 229 -9.24 18.12 2.70
N GLU A 230 -9.17 19.45 2.71
CA GLU A 230 -9.90 20.33 3.64
C GLU A 230 -10.50 21.54 2.95
N VAL A 231 -11.53 22.12 3.59
CA VAL A 231 -12.15 23.38 3.15
C VAL A 231 -11.22 24.55 3.47
N ILE A 232 -10.91 25.41 2.50
CA ILE A 232 -10.00 26.56 2.66
C ILE A 232 -10.59 27.64 3.59
N LYS A 233 -11.91 27.84 3.58
CA LYS A 233 -12.61 28.75 4.51
C LYS A 233 -13.09 27.97 5.73
N PRO A 234 -13.24 28.64 6.91
CA PRO A 234 -13.65 27.91 8.10
C PRO A 234 -14.96 27.17 7.85
N TYR A 235 -14.87 25.87 8.01
CA TYR A 235 -15.99 24.97 7.93
C TYR A 235 -16.79 25.09 9.24
N ILE A 236 -17.93 25.73 9.20
CA ILE A 236 -18.90 25.72 10.29
C ILE A 236 -19.70 24.40 10.15
N GLY A 237 -19.05 23.30 10.37
CA GLY A 237 -19.67 21.99 10.20
C GLY A 237 -19.78 21.22 11.51
N HIS A 238 -20.78 20.40 11.55
CA HIS A 238 -21.15 19.61 12.70
C HIS A 238 -20.01 18.74 13.24
N LYS A 239 -19.94 18.63 14.56
CA LYS A 239 -18.98 17.83 15.34
C LYS A 239 -19.02 16.32 15.06
N THR A 240 -19.94 15.84 14.23
CA THR A 240 -20.29 14.43 14.04
C THR A 240 -19.38 13.64 13.10
N CYS A 241 -18.60 14.28 12.22
CA CYS A 241 -17.56 13.56 11.46
C CYS A 241 -16.35 13.13 12.33
N ARG A 242 -16.35 13.47 13.61
CA ARG A 242 -15.18 13.27 14.46
C ARG A 242 -14.94 11.85 14.95
N ASN A 243 -15.93 11.03 15.06
CA ASN A 243 -15.75 9.72 15.70
C ASN A 243 -16.83 8.76 15.28
N LYS A 244 -16.54 7.80 14.48
CA LYS A 244 -17.07 6.44 14.52
C LYS A 244 -17.21 5.83 13.14
N MET A 245 -16.43 4.84 12.89
CA MET A 245 -16.62 3.84 11.85
C MET A 245 -17.92 2.99 12.00
N GLY A 246 -18.86 3.42 12.81
CA GLY A 246 -20.08 2.66 13.08
C GLY A 246 -21.40 3.31 12.63
N LEU A 247 -21.38 4.51 12.06
CA LEU A 247 -22.61 5.25 11.74
C LEU A 247 -22.69 5.64 10.26
N ILE A 248 -22.57 4.67 9.39
CA ILE A 248 -22.81 4.87 7.94
C ILE A 248 -24.28 5.14 7.61
N GLY A 249 -25.19 5.08 8.57
CA GLY A 249 -26.62 5.21 8.33
C GLY A 249 -27.26 6.57 8.63
N HIS A 250 -26.66 7.44 9.43
CA HIS A 250 -27.38 8.61 9.97
C HIS A 250 -26.85 10.03 9.70
N PRO A 251 -25.60 10.29 9.33
CA PRO A 251 -25.15 11.66 9.13
C PRO A 251 -25.61 12.28 7.83
N PHE A 252 -25.99 11.50 6.83
CA PHE A 252 -26.32 12.04 5.50
C PHE A 252 -27.57 12.91 5.46
N LYS A 253 -28.58 12.63 6.29
CA LYS A 253 -29.82 13.41 6.31
C LYS A 253 -29.63 14.81 6.86
N GLU A 254 -28.79 14.98 7.89
CA GLU A 254 -28.55 16.29 8.52
C GLU A 254 -27.65 17.23 7.71
N TYR A 255 -26.75 16.64 6.89
CA TYR A 255 -25.86 17.42 6.03
C TYR A 255 -26.51 17.93 4.74
N TRP A 256 -27.68 17.43 4.40
CA TRP A 256 -28.33 17.70 3.12
C TRP A 256 -29.54 18.63 3.22
N LEU A 257 -29.99 18.98 4.42
CA LEU A 257 -31.10 19.90 4.62
C LEU A 257 -30.56 21.34 4.80
N PRO A 258 -31.02 22.31 3.99
CA PRO A 258 -30.75 23.71 4.26
C PRO A 258 -31.49 24.08 5.56
N SER A 259 -30.78 24.71 6.48
CA SER A 259 -31.38 25.43 7.60
C SER A 259 -32.12 26.67 7.10
#